data_d74428f10c6c2ea983907bab31c0b11f
#
_entry.id   d74428f10c6c2ea983907bab31c0b11f
#
_cell.length_a   1.000
_cell.length_b   1.000
_cell.length_c   1.000
_cell.angle_alpha   90.00
_cell.angle_beta   90.00
_cell.angle_gamma   90.00
#
_symmetry.space_group_name_H-M   'P 1'
#
loop_
_entity.id
_entity.type
_entity.pdbx_description
1 polymer ?
#
loop_
_entity_poly.entity_id
_entity_poly.type
_entity_poly.pdbx_seq_one_letter_code
_entity_poly.pdbx_strand_id
1 'polypeptide(L)'
;MSKSVYWCPHCGIPVIENKICPVCKAEGEIISTNGICNPVFVQEKRLLSCIIGEDINNSNVWYLGSSQYLVDGVRKRISYGEFYKAKRHLECADKILIDAVHDDTIYNLDLYIKANQRYINELIFEAEIYVTDLVRELKESSEDGISYIPTVSFSGGKDSTVVSRIVRDALQNESVIHFFGDTTLEFPSTHVYVDGDFRVENPFTPMIPSETENDFFKLCNVFGPPSKFERWCCTIFKTSNLNSEYQNLNGNSLTFLGIRRSESKERQKYERTQKHSKIGSQINAMPIIDWYDCDVWLYILYKGIKFNEAYRWGYKRVGCWCCPNNSD
;
A
#
# COMPACT_ATOMS: atom_id res chain seq x y z
N MET A 1 3.38 -18.55 -4.93
CA MET A 1 2.11 -19.05 -4.37
C MET A 1 0.98 -18.26 -5.06
N SER A 2 -0.20 -18.85 -5.19
CA SER A 2 -1.38 -18.19 -5.74
C SER A 2 -2.33 -17.86 -4.60
N LYS A 3 -3.12 -16.78 -4.72
CA LYS A 3 -4.12 -16.36 -3.75
C LYS A 3 -5.46 -16.30 -4.46
N SER A 4 -6.42 -17.10 -4.03
CA SER A 4 -7.73 -17.19 -4.65
C SER A 4 -8.73 -16.26 -3.99
N VAL A 5 -9.49 -15.54 -4.81
CA VAL A 5 -10.62 -14.72 -4.35
C VAL A 5 -11.87 -15.18 -5.09
N TYR A 6 -12.94 -15.36 -4.36
CA TYR A 6 -14.23 -15.83 -4.86
C TYR A 6 -15.29 -14.76 -4.73
N TRP A 7 -16.16 -14.64 -5.70
CA TRP A 7 -17.34 -13.78 -5.64
C TRP A 7 -18.54 -14.53 -5.07
N CYS A 8 -19.09 -14.04 -3.99
CA CYS A 8 -20.36 -14.54 -3.50
C CYS A 8 -21.52 -13.83 -4.19
N PRO A 9 -22.29 -14.48 -5.10
CA PRO A 9 -23.33 -13.81 -5.85
C PRO A 9 -24.52 -13.41 -4.97
N HIS A 10 -24.74 -14.12 -3.88
CA HIS A 10 -25.84 -13.85 -2.96
C HIS A 10 -25.56 -12.64 -2.05
N CYS A 11 -24.34 -12.49 -1.55
CA CYS A 11 -23.96 -11.35 -0.69
C CYS A 11 -23.40 -10.17 -1.49
N GLY A 12 -23.03 -10.37 -2.76
CA GLY A 12 -22.40 -9.35 -3.58
C GLY A 12 -21.04 -8.91 -3.03
N ILE A 13 -20.19 -9.85 -2.57
CA ILE A 13 -18.90 -9.53 -1.94
C ILE A 13 -17.81 -10.51 -2.38
N PRO A 14 -16.52 -10.06 -2.40
CA PRO A 14 -15.38 -10.96 -2.49
C PRO A 14 -15.19 -11.76 -1.19
N VAL A 15 -14.81 -13.02 -1.31
CA VAL A 15 -14.42 -13.90 -0.20
C VAL A 15 -13.02 -14.45 -0.50
N ILE A 16 -12.08 -14.23 0.41
CA ILE A 16 -10.67 -14.57 0.21
C ILE A 16 -10.43 -15.99 0.72
N GLU A 17 -9.76 -16.81 -0.11
CA GLU A 17 -9.33 -18.19 0.20
C GLU A 17 -10.47 -19.15 0.63
N ASN A 18 -11.72 -18.77 0.46
CA ASN A 18 -12.84 -19.62 0.82
C ASN A 18 -13.94 -19.60 -0.27
N LYS A 19 -14.15 -20.73 -0.93
CA LYS A 19 -15.16 -20.89 -1.97
C LYS A 19 -16.59 -20.82 -1.42
N ILE A 20 -16.79 -21.25 -0.18
CA ILE A 20 -18.09 -21.18 0.48
C ILE A 20 -18.17 -19.91 1.31
N CYS A 21 -19.12 -19.05 0.99
CA CYS A 21 -19.30 -17.80 1.72
C CYS A 21 -19.59 -18.05 3.21
N PRO A 22 -18.77 -17.54 4.15
CA PRO A 22 -19.00 -17.76 5.58
C PRO A 22 -20.32 -17.16 6.10
N VAL A 23 -20.85 -16.14 5.40
CA VAL A 23 -22.07 -15.44 5.81
C VAL A 23 -23.33 -16.19 5.36
N CYS A 24 -23.49 -16.43 4.06
CA CYS A 24 -24.73 -16.99 3.51
C CYS A 24 -24.64 -18.47 3.13
N LYS A 25 -23.45 -19.08 3.23
CA LYS A 25 -23.15 -20.46 2.86
C LYS A 25 -23.27 -20.79 1.37
N ALA A 26 -23.50 -19.80 0.52
CA ALA A 26 -23.52 -20.01 -0.92
C ALA A 26 -22.12 -20.29 -1.46
N GLU A 27 -22.03 -21.06 -2.53
CA GLU A 27 -20.81 -21.32 -3.27
C GLU A 27 -20.46 -20.11 -4.13
N GLY A 28 -19.21 -19.64 -4.04
CA GLY A 28 -18.70 -18.51 -4.80
C GLY A 28 -17.99 -18.94 -6.09
N GLU A 29 -17.95 -18.02 -7.05
CA GLU A 29 -17.21 -18.16 -8.30
C GLU A 29 -15.83 -17.51 -8.18
N ILE A 30 -14.79 -18.15 -8.74
CA ILE A 30 -13.44 -17.60 -8.70
C ILE A 30 -13.32 -16.33 -9.55
N ILE A 31 -12.89 -15.23 -8.95
CA ILE A 31 -12.72 -13.95 -9.63
C ILE A 31 -11.25 -13.53 -9.74
N SER A 32 -10.38 -14.02 -8.88
CA SER A 32 -8.93 -13.74 -8.93
C SER A 32 -8.15 -14.95 -8.43
N THR A 33 -6.96 -15.20 -9.02
CA THR A 33 -6.01 -16.24 -8.60
C THR A 33 -4.65 -15.67 -8.22
N ASN A 34 -4.49 -14.36 -8.31
CA ASN A 34 -3.25 -13.64 -8.04
C ASN A 34 -3.37 -12.67 -6.85
N GLY A 35 -4.48 -12.75 -6.11
CA GLY A 35 -4.72 -11.92 -4.94
C GLY A 35 -4.94 -10.43 -5.24
N ILE A 36 -5.23 -10.06 -6.48
CA ILE A 36 -5.66 -8.69 -6.83
C ILE A 36 -7.18 -8.67 -6.82
N CYS A 37 -7.74 -8.02 -5.83
CA CYS A 37 -9.16 -7.70 -5.70
C CYS A 37 -9.28 -6.47 -4.81
N ASN A 38 -9.16 -5.30 -5.43
CA ASN A 38 -9.09 -4.03 -4.72
C ASN A 38 -10.43 -3.32 -4.77
N PRO A 39 -10.85 -2.66 -3.69
CA PRO A 39 -12.05 -1.83 -3.71
C PRO A 39 -11.88 -0.68 -4.70
N VAL A 40 -12.97 -0.30 -5.34
CA VAL A 40 -13.04 0.87 -6.22
C VAL A 40 -13.91 1.93 -5.56
N PHE A 41 -13.30 3.07 -5.26
CA PHE A 41 -13.96 4.18 -4.56
C PHE A 41 -14.75 5.09 -5.51
N VAL A 42 -15.54 5.98 -4.95
CA VAL A 42 -16.47 6.84 -5.70
C VAL A 42 -15.74 7.67 -6.77
N GLN A 43 -14.56 8.21 -6.47
CA GLN A 43 -13.79 9.01 -7.42
C GLN A 43 -13.37 8.18 -8.66
N GLU A 44 -12.84 6.97 -8.43
CA GLU A 44 -12.50 6.05 -9.52
C GLU A 44 -13.75 5.60 -10.28
N LYS A 45 -14.88 5.33 -9.60
CA LYS A 45 -16.16 4.97 -10.26
C LYS A 45 -16.65 6.06 -11.21
N ARG A 46 -16.56 7.33 -10.81
CA ARG A 46 -16.90 8.48 -11.67
C ARG A 46 -16.03 8.51 -12.92
N LEU A 47 -14.72 8.33 -12.76
CA LEU A 47 -13.81 8.25 -13.89
C LEU A 47 -14.15 7.07 -14.80
N LEU A 48 -14.38 5.89 -14.23
CA LEU A 48 -14.77 4.70 -14.99
C LEU A 48 -16.09 4.89 -15.72
N SER A 49 -17.09 5.52 -15.07
CA SER A 49 -18.38 5.86 -15.70
C SER A 49 -18.19 6.71 -16.97
N CYS A 50 -17.30 7.72 -16.90
CA CYS A 50 -16.95 8.54 -18.05
C CYS A 50 -16.27 7.72 -19.16
N ILE A 51 -15.39 6.78 -18.80
CA ILE A 51 -14.65 5.94 -19.78
C ILE A 51 -15.59 5.03 -20.54
N ILE A 52 -16.53 4.38 -19.86
CA ILE A 52 -17.42 3.39 -20.48
C ILE A 52 -18.71 3.99 -21.01
N GLY A 53 -19.06 5.23 -20.62
CA GLY A 53 -20.31 5.88 -21.00
C GLY A 53 -21.56 5.32 -20.31
N GLU A 54 -21.36 4.59 -19.19
CA GLU A 54 -22.43 4.06 -18.35
C GLU A 54 -22.25 4.60 -16.91
N ASP A 55 -23.35 4.94 -16.23
CA ASP A 55 -23.28 5.33 -14.82
C ASP A 55 -23.13 4.10 -13.91
N ILE A 56 -21.96 3.95 -13.31
CA ILE A 56 -21.63 2.90 -12.34
C ILE A 56 -21.33 3.47 -10.93
N ASN A 57 -21.72 4.72 -10.67
CA ASN A 57 -21.43 5.37 -9.37
C ASN A 57 -22.02 4.61 -8.19
N ASN A 58 -23.22 4.04 -8.36
CA ASN A 58 -23.90 3.27 -7.34
C ASN A 58 -23.64 1.76 -7.45
N SER A 59 -22.79 1.32 -8.37
CA SER A 59 -22.48 -0.09 -8.56
C SER A 59 -21.44 -0.58 -7.55
N ASN A 60 -21.47 -1.87 -7.29
CA ASN A 60 -20.45 -2.58 -6.52
C ASN A 60 -19.27 -2.94 -7.43
N VAL A 61 -18.17 -2.21 -7.31
CA VAL A 61 -17.04 -2.29 -8.25
C VAL A 61 -15.76 -2.71 -7.55
N TRP A 62 -15.09 -3.71 -8.12
CA TRP A 62 -13.79 -4.23 -7.67
C TRP A 62 -12.79 -4.29 -8.82
N TYR A 63 -11.55 -3.88 -8.57
CA TYR A 63 -10.46 -4.00 -9.54
C TYR A 63 -9.77 -5.36 -9.40
N LEU A 64 -9.60 -6.07 -10.53
CA LEU A 64 -9.04 -7.43 -10.58
C LEU A 64 -7.65 -7.51 -11.25
N GLY A 65 -7.04 -6.38 -11.55
CA GLY A 65 -5.76 -6.32 -12.27
C GLY A 65 -5.92 -6.23 -13.78
N SER A 66 -4.87 -5.78 -14.47
CA SER A 66 -4.78 -5.75 -15.95
C SER A 66 -6.01 -5.11 -16.63
N SER A 67 -6.47 -3.97 -16.12
CA SER A 67 -7.65 -3.25 -16.62
C SER A 67 -8.96 -4.06 -16.54
N GLN A 68 -9.03 -5.08 -15.69
CA GLN A 68 -10.25 -5.83 -15.43
C GLN A 68 -10.94 -5.32 -14.18
N TYR A 69 -12.23 -5.16 -14.26
CA TYR A 69 -13.10 -4.75 -13.16
C TYR A 69 -14.27 -5.74 -13.04
N LEU A 70 -14.73 -5.94 -11.83
CA LEU A 70 -15.99 -6.62 -11.53
C LEU A 70 -17.01 -5.54 -11.19
N VAL A 71 -18.04 -5.42 -11.98
CA VAL A 71 -19.15 -4.45 -11.77
C VAL A 71 -20.42 -5.26 -11.50
N ASP A 72 -20.93 -5.17 -10.29
CA ASP A 72 -22.11 -5.94 -9.85
C ASP A 72 -22.01 -7.45 -10.15
N GLY A 73 -20.81 -8.03 -9.98
CA GLY A 73 -20.54 -9.43 -10.26
C GLY A 73 -20.21 -9.75 -11.72
N VAL A 74 -20.28 -8.79 -12.64
CA VAL A 74 -19.96 -8.99 -14.07
C VAL A 74 -18.58 -8.44 -14.38
N ARG A 75 -17.74 -9.25 -15.05
CA ARG A 75 -16.40 -8.79 -15.48
C ARG A 75 -16.53 -7.82 -16.67
N LYS A 76 -15.89 -6.65 -16.52
CA LYS A 76 -15.71 -5.65 -17.58
C LYS A 76 -14.23 -5.35 -17.77
N ARG A 77 -13.80 -5.18 -19.01
CA ARG A 77 -12.46 -4.64 -19.31
C ARG A 77 -12.58 -3.16 -19.62
N ILE A 78 -11.88 -2.33 -18.84
CA ILE A 78 -11.94 -0.86 -18.97
C ILE A 78 -10.52 -0.35 -19.17
N SER A 79 -10.23 0.24 -20.33
CA SER A 79 -8.90 0.70 -20.71
C SER A 79 -8.83 2.22 -20.73
N TYR A 80 -7.99 2.78 -19.89
CA TYR A 80 -7.68 4.22 -19.87
C TYR A 80 -7.04 4.68 -21.20
N GLY A 81 -6.22 3.83 -21.82
CA GLY A 81 -5.59 4.16 -23.10
C GLY A 81 -6.59 4.39 -24.24
N GLU A 82 -7.69 3.65 -24.28
CA GLU A 82 -8.77 3.87 -25.24
C GLU A 82 -9.54 5.17 -24.98
N PHE A 83 -9.77 5.50 -23.72
CA PHE A 83 -10.39 6.74 -23.29
C PHE A 83 -9.59 7.97 -23.74
N TYR A 84 -8.26 7.98 -23.52
CA TYR A 84 -7.39 9.05 -23.99
C TYR A 84 -7.31 9.16 -25.51
N LYS A 85 -7.23 8.02 -26.24
CA LYS A 85 -7.25 8.00 -27.71
C LYS A 85 -8.55 8.60 -28.28
N ALA A 86 -9.67 8.30 -27.68
CA ALA A 86 -10.97 8.83 -28.09
C ALA A 86 -11.19 10.30 -27.70
N LYS A 87 -10.25 10.95 -27.01
CA LYS A 87 -10.35 12.33 -26.48
C LYS A 87 -11.54 12.57 -25.52
N ARG A 88 -12.18 11.52 -25.03
CA ARG A 88 -13.34 11.61 -24.11
C ARG A 88 -12.98 12.27 -22.77
N HIS A 89 -11.69 12.26 -22.40
CA HIS A 89 -11.22 12.91 -21.18
C HIS A 89 -11.50 14.43 -21.19
N LEU A 90 -11.52 15.08 -22.36
CA LEU A 90 -11.84 16.50 -22.46
C LEU A 90 -13.31 16.80 -22.17
N GLU A 91 -14.21 15.88 -22.51
CA GLU A 91 -15.65 16.00 -22.28
C GLU A 91 -16.05 15.67 -20.82
N CYS A 92 -15.22 14.90 -20.14
CA CYS A 92 -15.47 14.39 -18.79
C CYS A 92 -14.75 15.19 -17.69
N ALA A 93 -13.78 16.03 -18.04
CA ALA A 93 -12.94 16.74 -17.07
C ALA A 93 -13.77 17.49 -16.01
N ASP A 94 -14.76 18.26 -16.43
CA ASP A 94 -15.60 19.03 -15.54
C ASP A 94 -16.48 18.13 -14.65
N LYS A 95 -16.94 16.99 -15.16
CA LYS A 95 -17.78 16.04 -14.40
C LYS A 95 -17.00 15.30 -13.31
N ILE A 96 -15.69 15.12 -13.52
CA ILE A 96 -14.82 14.41 -12.58
C ILE A 96 -14.41 15.31 -11.43
N LEU A 97 -14.21 16.62 -11.69
CA LEU A 97 -13.66 17.58 -10.74
C LEU A 97 -14.69 18.21 -9.79
N ILE A 98 -16.01 18.20 -10.13
CA ILE A 98 -17.01 19.09 -9.51
C ILE A 98 -17.42 18.68 -8.09
N ASP A 99 -17.25 17.45 -7.64
CA ASP A 99 -17.64 17.04 -6.29
C ASP A 99 -16.62 16.10 -5.66
N ALA A 100 -15.61 16.66 -5.03
CA ALA A 100 -14.71 15.92 -4.14
C ALA A 100 -15.45 15.56 -2.82
N VAL A 101 -16.54 14.82 -2.91
CA VAL A 101 -17.12 14.17 -1.74
C VAL A 101 -16.20 13.02 -1.38
N HIS A 102 -15.53 13.12 -0.23
CA HIS A 102 -14.77 12.02 0.37
C HIS A 102 -15.74 10.95 0.85
N ASP A 103 -16.21 10.12 -0.06
CA ASP A 103 -17.07 9.00 0.24
C ASP A 103 -16.28 7.70 0.02
N ASP A 104 -15.87 7.07 1.13
CA ASP A 104 -15.19 5.78 1.15
C ASP A 104 -16.19 4.61 1.16
N THR A 105 -17.46 4.86 0.86
CA THR A 105 -18.51 3.86 0.89
C THR A 105 -18.23 2.75 -0.12
N ILE A 106 -18.00 1.56 0.42
CA ILE A 106 -17.91 0.32 -0.33
C ILE A 106 -19.22 -0.42 -0.15
N TYR A 107 -19.77 -0.89 -1.25
CA TYR A 107 -21.02 -1.65 -1.22
C TYR A 107 -20.87 -2.91 -0.39
N ASN A 108 -21.80 -3.12 0.58
CA ASN A 108 -21.79 -4.27 1.50
C ASN A 108 -20.50 -4.43 2.33
N LEU A 109 -19.85 -3.33 2.74
CA LEU A 109 -18.61 -3.35 3.50
C LEU A 109 -18.68 -4.25 4.75
N ASP A 110 -19.75 -4.14 5.54
CA ASP A 110 -19.93 -4.94 6.75
C ASP A 110 -19.98 -6.44 6.46
N LEU A 111 -20.66 -6.81 5.37
CA LEU A 111 -20.71 -8.22 4.94
C LEU A 111 -19.35 -8.70 4.42
N TYR A 112 -18.62 -7.84 3.68
CA TYR A 112 -17.26 -8.13 3.21
C TYR A 112 -16.30 -8.37 4.37
N ILE A 113 -16.31 -7.48 5.37
CA ILE A 113 -15.52 -7.63 6.59
C ILE A 113 -15.90 -8.91 7.33
N LYS A 114 -17.19 -9.13 7.58
CA LYS A 114 -17.70 -10.30 8.31
C LYS A 114 -17.33 -11.62 7.63
N ALA A 115 -17.41 -11.68 6.31
CA ALA A 115 -17.06 -12.88 5.55
C ALA A 115 -15.57 -13.21 5.63
N ASN A 116 -14.70 -12.21 5.74
CA ASN A 116 -13.25 -12.36 5.73
C ASN A 116 -12.60 -12.17 7.11
N GLN A 117 -13.40 -11.98 8.18
CA GLN A 117 -12.91 -11.63 9.50
C GLN A 117 -11.95 -12.67 10.09
N ARG A 118 -12.30 -13.95 10.00
CA ARG A 118 -11.42 -15.01 10.49
C ARG A 118 -10.09 -15.02 9.76
N TYR A 119 -10.15 -14.93 8.44
CA TYR A 119 -8.98 -14.90 7.58
C TYR A 119 -8.04 -13.75 7.90
N ILE A 120 -8.57 -12.52 8.01
CA ILE A 120 -7.72 -11.36 8.30
C ILE A 120 -7.13 -11.40 9.72
N ASN A 121 -7.87 -11.92 10.70
CA ASN A 121 -7.37 -12.06 12.06
C ASN A 121 -6.20 -13.07 12.15
N GLU A 122 -6.25 -14.16 11.37
CA GLU A 122 -5.13 -15.12 11.28
C GLU A 122 -3.88 -14.45 10.69
N LEU A 123 -4.02 -13.63 9.65
CA LEU A 123 -2.92 -12.88 9.05
C LEU A 123 -2.34 -11.81 10.00
N ILE A 124 -3.19 -11.08 10.71
CA ILE A 124 -2.77 -10.07 11.69
C ILE A 124 -1.96 -10.75 12.79
N PHE A 125 -2.51 -11.81 13.38
CA PHE A 125 -1.87 -12.54 14.47
C PHE A 125 -0.49 -13.07 14.08
N GLU A 126 -0.36 -13.62 12.87
CA GLU A 126 0.91 -14.12 12.35
C GLU A 126 1.94 -12.99 12.18
N ALA A 127 1.52 -11.84 11.64
CA ALA A 127 2.39 -10.69 11.43
C ALA A 127 2.83 -10.05 12.78
N GLU A 128 1.92 -9.95 13.75
CA GLU A 128 2.20 -9.40 15.09
C GLU A 128 3.15 -10.33 15.87
N ILE A 129 2.94 -11.65 15.83
CA ILE A 129 3.87 -12.63 16.42
C ILE A 129 5.27 -12.48 15.81
N TYR A 130 5.37 -12.41 14.49
CA TYR A 130 6.66 -12.22 13.84
C TYR A 130 7.39 -10.97 14.34
N VAL A 131 6.68 -9.84 14.50
CA VAL A 131 7.27 -8.59 15.00
C VAL A 131 7.76 -8.75 16.44
N THR A 132 6.92 -9.30 17.32
CA THR A 132 7.26 -9.46 18.75
C THR A 132 8.39 -10.44 18.96
N ASP A 133 8.38 -11.57 18.27
CA ASP A 133 9.41 -12.60 18.39
C ASP A 133 10.76 -12.09 17.89
N LEU A 134 10.80 -11.42 16.74
CA LEU A 134 12.03 -10.85 16.19
C LEU A 134 12.65 -9.79 17.12
N VAL A 135 11.83 -8.90 17.68
CA VAL A 135 12.32 -7.89 18.65
C VAL A 135 12.86 -8.56 19.90
N ARG A 136 12.20 -9.62 20.42
CA ARG A 136 12.65 -10.38 21.58
C ARG A 136 13.98 -11.10 21.28
N GLU A 137 14.06 -11.83 20.16
CA GLU A 137 15.26 -12.55 19.75
C GLU A 137 16.48 -11.63 19.63
N LEU A 138 16.32 -10.45 19.00
CA LEU A 138 17.41 -9.49 18.87
C LEU A 138 17.81 -8.87 20.20
N LYS A 139 16.88 -8.72 21.14
CA LYS A 139 17.19 -8.23 22.47
C LYS A 139 17.94 -9.27 23.32
N GLU A 140 17.59 -10.55 23.19
CA GLU A 140 18.20 -11.65 23.93
C GLU A 140 19.57 -12.04 23.34
N SER A 141 19.78 -11.94 22.02
CA SER A 141 21.01 -12.28 21.33
C SER A 141 22.09 -11.19 21.36
N SER A 142 21.83 -10.06 21.97
CA SER A 142 22.79 -8.94 22.05
C SER A 142 23.87 -9.19 23.13
N GLU A 143 24.77 -10.14 22.86
CA GLU A 143 25.92 -10.45 23.74
C GLU A 143 26.92 -9.29 23.87
N ASP A 144 26.98 -8.40 22.88
CA ASP A 144 27.96 -7.27 22.82
C ASP A 144 27.36 -5.91 23.22
N GLY A 145 26.18 -5.87 23.86
CA GLY A 145 25.52 -4.61 24.24
C GLY A 145 24.97 -3.80 23.06
N ILE A 146 24.86 -4.42 21.88
CA ILE A 146 24.27 -3.81 20.68
C ILE A 146 22.76 -3.74 20.84
N SER A 147 22.21 -2.55 20.96
CA SER A 147 20.77 -2.31 21.02
C SER A 147 20.20 -2.14 19.63
N TYR A 148 19.09 -2.82 19.33
CA TYR A 148 18.30 -2.62 18.12
C TYR A 148 17.05 -1.80 18.41
N ILE A 149 16.92 -0.67 17.74
CA ILE A 149 15.78 0.25 17.88
C ILE A 149 14.74 -0.11 16.81
N PRO A 150 13.51 -0.51 17.18
CA PRO A 150 12.43 -0.73 16.22
C PRO A 150 12.07 0.57 15.50
N THR A 151 12.08 0.56 14.18
CA THR A 151 11.72 1.70 13.34
C THR A 151 10.84 1.24 12.18
N VAL A 152 10.10 2.15 11.58
CA VAL A 152 9.29 1.89 10.37
C VAL A 152 9.78 2.78 9.23
N SER A 153 10.07 2.20 8.08
CA SER A 153 10.25 2.97 6.84
C SER A 153 8.88 3.29 6.25
N PHE A 154 8.49 4.54 6.38
CA PHE A 154 7.17 5.02 6.00
C PHE A 154 7.23 5.78 4.67
N SER A 155 6.35 5.48 3.74
CA SER A 155 6.30 6.13 2.42
C SER A 155 4.97 6.82 2.11
N GLY A 156 4.03 6.85 3.07
CA GLY A 156 2.68 7.33 2.83
C GLY A 156 1.84 6.44 1.90
N GLY A 157 2.37 5.29 1.48
CA GLY A 157 1.64 4.28 0.71
C GLY A 157 0.91 3.28 1.59
N LYS A 158 -0.11 2.59 1.05
CA LYS A 158 -0.97 1.66 1.77
C LYS A 158 -0.21 0.56 2.54
N ASP A 159 0.85 0.03 1.94
CA ASP A 159 1.62 -1.07 2.53
C ASP A 159 2.43 -0.60 3.75
N SER A 160 3.07 0.56 3.68
CA SER A 160 3.78 1.15 4.82
C SER A 160 2.81 1.61 5.92
N THR A 161 1.61 2.04 5.57
CA THR A 161 0.55 2.38 6.52
C THR A 161 0.10 1.15 7.32
N VAL A 162 -0.10 0.01 6.64
CA VAL A 162 -0.43 -1.27 7.29
C VAL A 162 0.70 -1.73 8.22
N VAL A 163 1.95 -1.69 7.76
CA VAL A 163 3.11 -2.08 8.59
C VAL A 163 3.25 -1.16 9.81
N SER A 164 3.09 0.15 9.63
CA SER A 164 3.08 1.11 10.73
C SER A 164 2.11 0.69 11.84
N ARG A 165 0.89 0.33 11.46
CA ARG A 165 -0.14 -0.07 12.43
C ARG A 165 0.16 -1.42 13.08
N ILE A 166 0.54 -2.43 12.30
CA ILE A 166 0.90 -3.77 12.81
C ILE A 166 2.05 -3.68 13.82
N VAL A 167 3.11 -2.93 13.51
CA VAL A 167 4.28 -2.81 14.40
C VAL A 167 3.93 -2.12 15.71
N ARG A 168 3.14 -1.03 15.66
CA ARG A 168 2.70 -0.33 16.87
C ARG A 168 1.77 -1.20 17.73
N ASP A 169 0.81 -1.89 17.11
CA ASP A 169 -0.10 -2.80 17.82
C ASP A 169 0.68 -3.97 18.45
N ALA A 170 1.59 -4.60 17.70
CA ALA A 170 2.39 -5.74 18.18
C ALA A 170 3.30 -5.37 19.34
N LEU A 171 3.93 -4.21 19.28
CA LEU A 171 4.84 -3.74 20.33
C LEU A 171 4.12 -2.98 21.46
N GLN A 172 2.81 -2.74 21.33
CA GLN A 172 2.02 -1.89 22.23
C GLN A 172 2.70 -0.55 22.49
N ASN A 173 3.29 0.02 21.44
CA ASN A 173 4.10 1.23 21.50
C ASN A 173 3.75 2.20 20.36
N GLU A 174 3.05 3.27 20.69
CA GLU A 174 2.71 4.33 19.71
C GLU A 174 3.93 5.22 19.35
N SER A 175 5.01 5.17 20.16
CA SER A 175 6.20 6.00 19.96
C SER A 175 7.27 5.32 19.08
N VAL A 176 6.91 4.33 18.27
CA VAL A 176 7.84 3.74 17.28
C VAL A 176 8.25 4.80 16.26
N ILE A 177 9.54 4.96 16.06
CA ILE A 177 10.09 5.99 15.15
C ILE A 177 9.78 5.61 13.70
N HIS A 178 9.22 6.54 12.95
CA HIS A 178 8.97 6.41 11.52
C HIS A 178 9.93 7.30 10.74
N PHE A 179 10.56 6.74 9.71
CA PHE A 179 11.39 7.48 8.76
C PHE A 179 10.62 7.67 7.45
N PHE A 180 10.35 8.92 7.08
CA PHE A 180 9.73 9.29 5.82
C PHE A 180 10.77 9.83 4.85
N GLY A 181 11.07 9.08 3.79
CA GLY A 181 12.00 9.50 2.75
C GLY A 181 11.33 10.47 1.78
N ASP A 182 11.40 11.76 2.09
CA ASP A 182 10.91 12.81 1.22
C ASP A 182 11.91 13.04 0.08
N THR A 183 11.49 12.73 -1.13
CA THR A 183 12.29 12.97 -2.34
C THR A 183 11.95 14.28 -3.02
N THR A 184 11.04 15.08 -2.46
CA THR A 184 10.43 16.27 -3.07
C THR A 184 9.65 16.00 -4.37
N LEU A 185 9.52 14.72 -4.73
CA LEU A 185 8.86 14.25 -5.96
C LEU A 185 7.63 13.38 -5.66
N GLU A 186 7.22 13.29 -4.43
CA GLU A 186 5.99 12.60 -4.03
C GLU A 186 4.76 13.32 -4.61
N PHE A 187 3.68 12.55 -4.79
CA PHE A 187 2.38 13.17 -5.10
C PHE A 187 1.99 14.17 -4.00
N PRO A 188 1.40 15.32 -4.32
CA PRO A 188 0.93 16.27 -3.31
C PRO A 188 0.02 15.64 -2.26
N SER A 189 -0.82 14.67 -2.67
CA SER A 189 -1.66 13.88 -1.76
C SER A 189 -0.87 13.06 -0.74
N THR A 190 0.40 12.74 -1.01
CA THR A 190 1.26 12.04 -0.06
C THR A 190 1.64 12.94 1.11
N HIS A 191 2.02 14.19 0.84
CA HIS A 191 2.29 15.17 1.90
C HIS A 191 1.03 15.49 2.71
N VAL A 192 -0.11 15.69 2.03
CA VAL A 192 -1.41 15.89 2.71
C VAL A 192 -1.74 14.72 3.64
N TYR A 193 -1.51 13.49 3.20
CA TYR A 193 -1.74 12.31 4.02
C TYR A 193 -0.74 12.19 5.17
N VAL A 194 0.57 12.32 4.90
CA VAL A 194 1.62 12.13 5.91
C VAL A 194 1.57 13.20 6.99
N ASP A 195 1.47 14.46 6.59
CA ASP A 195 1.50 15.61 7.52
C ASP A 195 0.12 15.95 8.11
N GLY A 196 -0.95 15.53 7.45
CA GLY A 196 -2.33 15.71 7.89
C GLY A 196 -2.91 14.46 8.54
N ASP A 197 -3.58 13.62 7.74
CA ASP A 197 -4.38 12.50 8.25
C ASP A 197 -3.59 11.53 9.13
N PHE A 198 -2.38 11.13 8.70
CA PHE A 198 -1.58 10.17 9.45
C PHE A 198 -1.14 10.75 10.81
N ARG A 199 -0.63 11.97 10.85
CA ARG A 199 -0.21 12.62 12.11
C ARG A 199 -1.37 12.90 13.04
N VAL A 200 -2.53 13.29 12.52
CA VAL A 200 -3.74 13.53 13.32
C VAL A 200 -4.22 12.23 13.98
N GLU A 201 -4.21 11.12 13.25
CA GLU A 201 -4.60 9.82 13.81
C GLU A 201 -3.54 9.20 14.72
N ASN A 202 -2.27 9.58 14.56
CA ASN A 202 -1.14 9.01 15.28
C ASN A 202 -0.25 10.09 15.94
N PRO A 203 -0.80 10.88 16.88
CA PRO A 203 -0.11 12.06 17.42
C PRO A 203 1.14 11.73 18.24
N PHE A 204 1.25 10.51 18.73
CA PHE A 204 2.39 10.04 19.52
C PHE A 204 3.46 9.31 18.72
N THR A 205 3.27 9.17 17.40
CA THR A 205 4.21 8.48 16.50
C THR A 205 5.22 9.48 15.95
N PRO A 206 6.51 9.41 16.34
CA PRO A 206 7.53 10.30 15.81
C PRO A 206 7.75 10.04 14.32
N MET A 207 7.67 11.10 13.52
CA MET A 207 7.96 11.07 12.09
C MET A 207 9.19 11.91 11.80
N ILE A 208 10.27 11.28 11.34
CA ILE A 208 11.51 11.92 10.95
C ILE A 208 11.52 12.02 9.42
N PRO A 209 11.33 13.22 8.85
CA PRO A 209 11.50 13.41 7.42
C PRO A 209 12.98 13.34 7.07
N SER A 210 13.31 12.63 6.00
CA SER A 210 14.63 12.60 5.42
C SER A 210 14.60 13.47 4.16
N GLU A 211 14.91 14.75 4.33
CA GLU A 211 14.87 15.74 3.27
C GLU A 211 16.17 15.75 2.46
N THR A 212 16.10 16.20 1.22
CA THR A 212 17.25 16.37 0.33
C THR A 212 17.44 17.84 -0.03
N GLU A 213 18.69 18.30 0.02
CA GLU A 213 19.08 19.61 -0.52
C GLU A 213 19.30 19.59 -2.05
N ASN A 214 19.28 18.40 -2.65
CA ASN A 214 19.53 18.24 -4.07
C ASN A 214 18.29 18.63 -4.89
N ASP A 215 18.53 19.34 -5.98
CA ASP A 215 17.51 19.71 -6.97
C ASP A 215 17.45 18.61 -8.05
N PHE A 216 16.32 17.95 -8.17
CA PHE A 216 16.10 16.87 -9.13
C PHE A 216 16.35 17.32 -10.57
N PHE A 217 15.87 18.49 -10.96
CA PHE A 217 16.00 18.97 -12.35
C PHE A 217 17.45 19.37 -12.67
N LYS A 218 18.17 19.92 -11.71
CA LYS A 218 19.61 20.17 -11.87
C LYS A 218 20.38 18.87 -12.05
N LEU A 219 20.06 17.84 -11.28
CA LEU A 219 20.71 16.53 -11.42
C LEU A 219 20.32 15.83 -12.72
N CYS A 220 19.11 16.01 -13.23
CA CYS A 220 18.74 15.55 -14.58
C CYS A 220 19.60 16.16 -15.68
N ASN A 221 20.06 17.39 -15.52
CA ASN A 221 21.00 18.02 -16.49
C ASN A 221 22.40 17.40 -16.42
N VAL A 222 22.78 16.80 -15.30
CA VAL A 222 24.10 16.18 -15.10
C VAL A 222 24.07 14.71 -15.49
N PHE A 223 23.09 13.96 -15.02
CA PHE A 223 22.99 12.49 -15.17
C PHE A 223 22.01 12.03 -16.24
N GLY A 224 21.23 12.94 -16.83
CA GLY A 224 20.08 12.62 -17.64
C GLY A 224 18.85 12.25 -16.79
N PRO A 225 17.65 12.20 -17.39
CA PRO A 225 16.44 11.77 -16.68
C PRO A 225 16.57 10.30 -16.25
N PRO A 226 16.03 9.92 -15.06
CA PRO A 226 16.10 8.55 -14.59
C PRO A 226 15.30 7.61 -15.49
N SER A 227 15.76 6.36 -15.60
CA SER A 227 15.12 5.32 -16.38
C SER A 227 14.76 4.10 -15.52
N LYS A 228 14.05 3.12 -16.10
CA LYS A 228 13.78 1.85 -15.41
C LYS A 228 15.05 1.10 -15.01
N PHE A 229 16.13 1.28 -15.74
CA PHE A 229 17.41 0.61 -15.51
C PHE A 229 18.36 1.45 -14.68
N GLU A 230 18.29 2.76 -14.80
CA GLU A 230 19.22 3.70 -14.16
C GLU A 230 18.45 4.65 -13.24
N ARG A 231 18.37 4.25 -11.98
CA ARG A 231 17.58 4.94 -10.94
C ARG A 231 18.48 5.67 -9.94
N TRP A 232 19.36 6.52 -10.45
CA TRP A 232 20.23 7.34 -9.62
C TRP A 232 19.44 8.18 -8.59
N CYS A 233 18.21 8.59 -8.95
CA CYS A 233 17.34 9.35 -8.07
C CYS A 233 16.99 8.57 -6.78
N CYS A 234 16.74 7.26 -6.84
CA CYS A 234 16.49 6.47 -5.64
C CYS A 234 17.68 6.43 -4.69
N THR A 235 18.90 6.44 -5.23
CA THR A 235 20.12 6.43 -4.43
C THR A 235 20.34 7.78 -3.76
N ILE A 236 20.27 8.86 -4.51
CA ILE A 236 20.56 10.21 -4.03
C ILE A 236 19.45 10.73 -3.10
N PHE A 237 18.18 10.61 -3.52
CA PHE A 237 17.05 11.23 -2.81
C PHE A 237 16.46 10.36 -1.71
N LYS A 238 16.63 9.03 -1.75
CA LYS A 238 16.08 8.12 -0.74
C LYS A 238 17.16 7.49 0.13
N THR A 239 18.01 6.67 -0.48
CA THR A 239 18.92 5.79 0.29
C THR A 239 19.96 6.60 1.04
N SER A 240 20.56 7.60 0.41
CA SER A 240 21.62 8.43 1.01
C SER A 240 21.10 9.21 2.23
N ASN A 241 19.97 9.91 2.06
CA ASN A 241 19.41 10.73 3.12
C ASN A 241 18.90 9.91 4.30
N LEU A 242 18.18 8.81 4.01
CA LEU A 242 17.76 7.88 5.05
C LEU A 242 18.94 7.28 5.82
N ASN A 243 20.05 6.98 5.14
CA ASN A 243 21.26 6.48 5.81
C ASN A 243 21.80 7.47 6.85
N SER A 244 21.82 8.76 6.53
CA SER A 244 22.24 9.80 7.48
C SER A 244 21.33 9.85 8.71
N GLU A 245 20.01 9.76 8.51
CA GLU A 245 19.07 9.75 9.63
C GLU A 245 19.19 8.50 10.50
N TYR A 246 19.42 7.33 9.90
CA TYR A 246 19.67 6.11 10.67
C TYR A 246 20.97 6.17 11.48
N GLN A 247 22.01 6.85 10.99
CA GLN A 247 23.26 7.04 11.74
C GLN A 247 23.10 7.95 12.97
N ASN A 248 22.08 8.81 12.98
CA ASN A 248 21.78 9.66 14.13
C ASN A 248 21.06 8.89 15.27
N LEU A 249 20.67 7.63 15.05
CA LEU A 249 20.11 6.79 16.12
C LEU A 249 21.21 6.33 17.09
N ASN A 250 20.90 6.35 18.38
CA ASN A 250 21.78 5.81 19.44
C ASN A 250 21.68 4.27 19.48
N GLY A 251 22.05 3.58 18.40
CA GLY A 251 22.00 2.13 18.26
C GLY A 251 21.76 1.68 16.82
N ASN A 252 21.71 0.37 16.62
CA ASN A 252 21.38 -0.20 15.33
C ASN A 252 19.85 -0.14 15.09
N SER A 253 19.43 -0.08 13.84
CA SER A 253 18.01 -0.05 13.49
C SER A 253 17.47 -1.45 13.14
N LEU A 254 16.34 -1.83 13.72
CA LEU A 254 15.47 -2.87 13.21
C LEU A 254 14.34 -2.19 12.42
N THR A 255 14.49 -2.14 11.10
CA THR A 255 13.56 -1.40 10.24
C THR A 255 12.49 -2.29 9.65
N PHE A 256 11.24 -2.00 9.95
CA PHE A 256 10.08 -2.67 9.37
C PHE A 256 9.68 -2.01 8.05
N LEU A 257 9.50 -2.84 7.01
CA LEU A 257 9.27 -2.44 5.63
C LEU A 257 7.95 -3.00 5.10
N GLY A 258 7.17 -2.16 4.41
CA GLY A 258 5.97 -2.56 3.69
C GLY A 258 6.30 -3.17 2.31
N ILE A 259 7.03 -4.28 2.29
CA ILE A 259 7.41 -5.00 1.07
C ILE A 259 6.66 -6.33 1.01
N ARG A 260 6.18 -6.69 -0.20
CA ARG A 260 5.47 -7.94 -0.45
C ARG A 260 6.07 -8.71 -1.63
N ARG A 261 6.17 -10.03 -1.51
CA ARG A 261 6.64 -10.91 -2.59
C ARG A 261 5.74 -10.85 -3.82
N SER A 262 4.45 -10.62 -3.62
CA SER A 262 3.46 -10.51 -4.71
C SER A 262 3.67 -9.32 -5.66
N GLU A 263 4.50 -8.33 -5.31
CA GLU A 263 4.67 -7.10 -6.09
C GLU A 263 5.62 -7.25 -7.30
N SER A 264 6.61 -8.15 -7.23
CA SER A 264 7.54 -8.37 -8.35
C SER A 264 8.32 -9.68 -8.23
N LYS A 265 8.83 -10.19 -9.37
CA LYS A 265 9.70 -11.37 -9.43
C LYS A 265 10.98 -11.22 -8.58
N GLU A 266 11.53 -10.02 -8.49
CA GLU A 266 12.71 -9.77 -7.65
C GLU A 266 12.36 -9.85 -6.17
N ARG A 267 11.22 -9.30 -5.76
CA ARG A 267 10.77 -9.35 -4.35
C ARG A 267 10.36 -10.76 -3.91
N GLN A 268 10.00 -11.64 -4.84
CA GLN A 268 9.72 -13.06 -4.53
C GLN A 268 10.92 -13.78 -3.90
N LYS A 269 12.14 -13.30 -4.17
CA LYS A 269 13.39 -13.88 -3.64
C LYS A 269 13.76 -13.36 -2.25
N TYR A 270 13.03 -12.36 -1.73
CA TYR A 270 13.39 -11.73 -0.47
C TYR A 270 13.08 -12.65 0.71
N GLU A 271 14.03 -12.73 1.62
CA GLU A 271 13.84 -13.32 2.94
C GLU A 271 13.01 -12.35 3.80
N ARG A 272 12.23 -12.86 4.73
CA ARG A 272 11.39 -12.08 5.62
C ARG A 272 12.20 -11.15 6.51
N THR A 273 13.40 -11.59 6.94
CA THR A 273 14.39 -10.81 7.69
C THR A 273 15.69 -10.77 6.91
N GLN A 274 16.23 -9.58 6.68
CA GLN A 274 17.49 -9.37 5.96
C GLN A 274 18.51 -8.68 6.87
N LYS A 275 19.56 -9.41 7.25
CA LYS A 275 20.65 -8.90 8.11
C LYS A 275 21.66 -8.03 7.36
N HIS A 276 21.73 -8.14 6.03
CA HIS A 276 22.61 -7.34 5.18
C HIS A 276 21.80 -6.32 4.40
N SER A 277 21.63 -5.16 5.01
CA SER A 277 20.97 -4.00 4.41
C SER A 277 21.97 -3.18 3.59
N LYS A 278 21.48 -2.34 2.68
CA LYS A 278 22.26 -1.30 2.02
C LYS A 278 22.79 -0.24 3.02
N ILE A 279 22.21 -0.20 4.20
CA ILE A 279 22.55 0.66 5.33
C ILE A 279 23.21 -0.24 6.38
N GLY A 280 24.50 0.01 6.67
CA GLY A 280 25.39 -0.95 7.35
C GLY A 280 24.97 -1.41 8.76
N SER A 281 24.22 -0.65 9.52
CA SER A 281 23.78 -0.96 10.89
C SER A 281 22.30 -1.30 10.98
N GLN A 282 21.69 -1.80 9.90
CA GLN A 282 20.27 -2.01 9.78
C GLN A 282 19.91 -3.45 9.52
N ILE A 283 18.96 -3.97 10.27
CA ILE A 283 18.23 -5.21 9.95
C ILE A 283 16.88 -4.82 9.34
N ASN A 284 16.56 -5.36 8.17
CA ASN A 284 15.27 -5.17 7.53
C ASN A 284 14.32 -6.32 7.86
N ALA A 285 13.12 -6.00 8.28
CA ALA A 285 12.06 -6.94 8.62
C ALA A 285 10.78 -6.62 7.83
N MET A 286 10.14 -7.63 7.28
CA MET A 286 8.99 -7.50 6.38
C MET A 286 7.78 -8.26 6.92
N PRO A 287 6.99 -7.67 7.86
CA PRO A 287 5.89 -8.36 8.53
C PRO A 287 4.84 -8.91 7.57
N ILE A 288 4.57 -8.18 6.48
CA ILE A 288 3.53 -8.48 5.49
C ILE A 288 4.09 -9.07 4.18
N ILE A 289 5.28 -9.69 4.22
CA ILE A 289 6.01 -10.14 3.00
C ILE A 289 5.17 -11.08 2.12
N ASP A 290 4.34 -11.92 2.72
CA ASP A 290 3.51 -12.91 2.03
C ASP A 290 2.07 -12.45 1.78
N TRP A 291 1.75 -11.20 2.13
CA TRP A 291 0.44 -10.63 1.86
C TRP A 291 0.26 -10.25 0.39
N TYR A 292 -1.00 -10.26 -0.05
CA TYR A 292 -1.43 -9.83 -1.37
C TYR A 292 -2.18 -8.50 -1.29
N ASP A 293 -2.50 -7.93 -2.44
CA ASP A 293 -3.20 -6.64 -2.49
C ASP A 293 -4.57 -6.69 -1.78
N CYS A 294 -5.31 -7.79 -1.96
CA CYS A 294 -6.59 -8.00 -1.27
C CYS A 294 -6.45 -8.04 0.25
N ASP A 295 -5.33 -8.57 0.78
CA ASP A 295 -5.07 -8.66 2.22
C ASP A 295 -4.82 -7.26 2.82
N VAL A 296 -4.00 -6.46 2.13
CA VAL A 296 -3.69 -5.08 2.53
C VAL A 296 -4.96 -4.23 2.56
N TRP A 297 -5.79 -4.32 1.51
CA TRP A 297 -7.04 -3.58 1.46
C TRP A 297 -8.05 -4.06 2.50
N LEU A 298 -8.17 -5.39 2.68
CA LEU A 298 -9.02 -5.94 3.74
C LEU A 298 -8.60 -5.44 5.12
N TYR A 299 -7.29 -5.39 5.42
CA TYR A 299 -6.77 -4.86 6.68
C TYR A 299 -7.13 -3.39 6.88
N ILE A 300 -6.88 -2.55 5.87
CA ILE A 300 -7.21 -1.11 5.92
C ILE A 300 -8.69 -0.90 6.22
N LEU A 301 -9.56 -1.61 5.51
CA LEU A 301 -11.01 -1.51 5.68
C LEU A 301 -11.47 -2.09 7.01
N TYR A 302 -10.90 -3.23 7.44
CA TYR A 302 -11.22 -3.87 8.71
C TYR A 302 -10.86 -3.02 9.92
N LYS A 303 -9.71 -2.35 9.89
CA LYS A 303 -9.24 -1.45 10.95
C LYS A 303 -9.77 -0.01 10.82
N GLY A 304 -10.42 0.35 9.71
CA GLY A 304 -10.90 1.70 9.44
C GLY A 304 -9.78 2.74 9.35
N ILE A 305 -8.61 2.34 8.81
CA ILE A 305 -7.42 3.20 8.74
C ILE A 305 -7.56 4.18 7.57
N LYS A 306 -7.29 5.46 7.79
CA LYS A 306 -7.14 6.42 6.70
C LYS A 306 -5.94 6.09 5.82
N PHE A 307 -6.06 6.39 4.56
CA PHE A 307 -5.04 6.09 3.55
C PHE A 307 -4.92 7.24 2.54
N ASN A 308 -3.81 7.27 1.81
CA ASN A 308 -3.52 8.32 0.83
C ASN A 308 -4.62 8.43 -0.23
N GLU A 309 -5.11 9.63 -0.46
CA GLU A 309 -6.22 9.94 -1.37
C GLU A 309 -5.99 9.48 -2.82
N ALA A 310 -4.74 9.41 -3.28
CA ALA A 310 -4.44 8.93 -4.62
C ALA A 310 -5.06 7.57 -4.93
N TYR A 311 -5.20 6.70 -3.94
CA TYR A 311 -5.85 5.39 -4.13
C TYR A 311 -7.35 5.51 -4.45
N ARG A 312 -8.03 6.56 -3.96
CA ARG A 312 -9.45 6.81 -4.28
C ARG A 312 -9.64 7.17 -5.74
N TRP A 313 -8.62 7.77 -6.35
CA TRP A 313 -8.58 8.13 -7.77
C TRP A 313 -8.15 6.98 -8.69
N GLY A 314 -7.95 5.78 -8.13
CA GLY A 314 -7.61 4.59 -8.90
C GLY A 314 -6.11 4.36 -9.09
N TYR A 315 -5.24 5.16 -8.47
CA TYR A 315 -3.82 4.84 -8.45
C TYR A 315 -3.60 3.53 -7.70
N LYS A 316 -2.86 2.62 -8.31
CA LYS A 316 -2.58 1.30 -7.68
C LYS A 316 -1.33 1.33 -6.83
N ARG A 317 -0.51 2.35 -7.02
CA ARG A 317 0.72 2.60 -6.27
C ARG A 317 0.94 4.10 -6.11
N VAL A 318 1.45 4.49 -4.94
CA VAL A 318 1.84 5.85 -4.62
C VAL A 318 3.37 5.91 -4.45
N GLY A 319 4.00 6.93 -4.98
CA GLY A 319 5.46 7.17 -4.95
C GLY A 319 5.79 8.47 -5.67
N CYS A 320 7.01 8.61 -6.18
CA CYS A 320 7.39 9.80 -6.95
C CYS A 320 6.54 9.93 -8.21
N TRP A 321 5.96 11.11 -8.46
CA TRP A 321 5.05 11.33 -9.60
C TRP A 321 5.71 11.10 -10.97
N CYS A 322 7.01 11.34 -11.09
CA CYS A 322 7.80 11.16 -12.32
C CYS A 322 8.54 9.81 -12.40
N CYS A 323 8.20 8.85 -11.53
CA CYS A 323 8.93 7.58 -11.46
C CYS A 323 8.76 6.75 -12.73
N PRO A 324 9.84 6.34 -13.42
CA PRO A 324 9.74 5.50 -14.62
C PRO A 324 9.21 4.09 -14.35
N ASN A 325 9.06 3.70 -13.07
CA ASN A 325 8.45 2.43 -12.66
C ASN A 325 6.97 2.58 -12.26
N ASN A 326 6.39 3.77 -12.34
CA ASN A 326 4.95 3.88 -12.24
C ASN A 326 4.36 3.21 -13.49
N SER A 327 3.47 2.26 -13.28
CA SER A 327 2.60 1.76 -14.35
C SER A 327 1.49 2.79 -14.55
N ASP A 328 1.17 3.01 -15.80
CA ASP A 328 0.08 3.87 -16.24
C ASP A 328 -1.25 3.55 -15.53
#